data_db491dd9c9f6394de795c776c34887e4
#
_entry.id   db491dd9c9f6394de795c776c34887e4
#
_cell.length_a   1.000
_cell.length_b   1.000
_cell.length_c   1.000
_cell.angle_alpha   90.00
_cell.angle_beta   90.00
_cell.angle_gamma   90.00
#
_symmetry.space_group_name_H-M   'P 1'
#
loop_
_entity.id
_entity.type
_entity.pdbx_description
1 polymer ?
#
loop_
_entity_poly.entity_id
_entity_poly.type
_entity_poly.pdbx_seq_one_letter_code
_entity_poly.pdbx_strand_id
1 'polypeptide(L)' 'MIGKLKGVIESYGEDFVILDVHGVGYQVHCSSRTLQALPANGEAATL' A
#
# COMPACT_ATOMS: atom_id res chain seq x y z
N MET A 1 2.58 -0.78 -17.06
CA MET A 1 1.86 -1.52 -16.00
C MET A 1 2.83 -1.96 -14.91
N ILE A 2 2.43 -1.76 -13.67
CA ILE A 2 3.25 -2.20 -12.55
C ILE A 2 2.80 -3.60 -12.14
N GLY A 3 3.72 -4.56 -12.20
CA GLY A 3 3.40 -5.93 -11.82
C GLY A 3 3.63 -6.21 -10.34
N LYS A 4 4.40 -5.37 -9.66
CA LYS A 4 4.73 -5.58 -8.26
C LYS A 4 5.22 -4.28 -7.65
N LEU A 5 4.77 -3.98 -6.43
CA LEU A 5 5.21 -2.81 -5.70
C LEU A 5 5.50 -3.19 -4.26
N LYS A 6 6.71 -2.92 -3.81
CA LYS A 6 7.15 -3.24 -2.45
C LYS A 6 7.58 -1.98 -1.74
N GLY A 7 7.07 -1.75 -0.55
CA GLY A 7 7.40 -0.58 0.23
C GLY A 7 6.83 -0.64 1.63
N VAL A 8 6.72 0.52 2.25
CA VAL A 8 6.23 0.65 3.62
C VAL A 8 4.85 1.33 3.60
N ILE A 9 3.91 0.78 4.33
CA ILE A 9 2.57 1.35 4.42
C ILE A 9 2.65 2.70 5.13
N GLU A 10 2.21 3.76 4.47
CA GLU A 10 2.18 5.09 5.07
C GLU A 10 0.80 5.43 5.63
N SER A 11 -0.23 5.17 4.86
CA SER A 11 -1.60 5.44 5.30
C SER A 11 -2.60 4.67 4.44
N TYR A 12 -3.85 4.61 4.92
CA TYR A 12 -4.94 3.94 4.22
C TYR A 12 -6.06 4.93 3.93
N GLY A 13 -6.72 4.77 2.81
CA GLY A 13 -7.98 5.41 2.50
C GLY A 13 -9.09 4.37 2.45
N GLU A 14 -10.26 4.76 1.94
CA GLU A 14 -11.41 3.85 1.85
C GLU A 14 -11.16 2.71 0.86
N ASP A 15 -10.52 3.03 -0.26
CA ASP A 15 -10.30 2.06 -1.34
C ASP A 15 -8.87 2.12 -1.87
N PHE A 16 -7.94 2.66 -1.07
CA PHE A 16 -6.55 2.76 -1.49
C PHE A 16 -5.62 2.71 -0.30
N VAL A 17 -4.35 2.50 -0.61
CA VAL A 17 -3.27 2.56 0.37
C VAL A 17 -2.17 3.43 -0.22
N ILE A 18 -1.51 4.21 0.64
CA ILE A 18 -0.32 4.96 0.23
C ILE A 18 0.90 4.15 0.65
N LEU A 19 1.69 3.76 -0.33
CA LEU A 19 2.88 2.95 -0.12
C LEU A 19 4.10 3.81 -0.37
N ASP A 20 4.97 3.91 0.64
CA ASP A 20 6.20 4.68 0.53
C ASP A 20 7.31 3.79 0.01
N VAL A 21 7.81 4.10 -1.18
CA VAL A 21 8.90 3.38 -1.82
C VAL A 21 10.04 4.37 -2.03
N HIS A 22 11.06 4.28 -1.19
CA HIS A 22 12.23 5.15 -1.24
C HIS A 22 11.87 6.65 -1.22
N GLY A 23 10.91 7.01 -0.37
CA GLY A 23 10.50 8.41 -0.23
C GLY A 23 9.44 8.87 -1.21
N VAL A 24 9.00 8.00 -2.12
CA VAL A 24 7.94 8.31 -3.06
C VAL A 24 6.66 7.61 -2.62
N GLY A 25 5.59 8.38 -2.43
CA GLY A 25 4.29 7.82 -2.04
C GLY A 25 3.49 7.40 -3.26
N TYR A 26 3.19 6.12 -3.36
CA TYR A 26 2.34 5.58 -4.43
C TYR A 26 0.95 5.33 -3.88
N GLN A 27 -0.05 5.88 -4.57
CA GLN A 27 -1.44 5.61 -4.22
C GLN A 27 -1.90 4.39 -5.02
N VAL A 28 -2.19 3.31 -4.29
CA VAL A 28 -2.58 2.04 -4.90
C VAL A 28 -4.02 1.75 -4.54
N HIS A 29 -4.90 1.69 -5.53
CA HIS A 29 -6.30 1.37 -5.31
C HIS A 29 -6.45 -0.14 -5.13
N CYS A 30 -7.15 -0.53 -4.08
CA CYS A 30 -7.35 -1.93 -3.71
C CYS A 30 -8.78 -2.16 -3.28
N SER A 31 -9.23 -3.42 -3.37
CA SER A 31 -10.50 -3.80 -2.78
C SER A 31 -10.41 -3.74 -1.26
N SER A 32 -11.55 -3.63 -0.59
CA SER A 32 -11.56 -3.59 0.88
C SER A 32 -10.98 -4.88 1.47
N ARG A 33 -11.19 -6.00 0.80
CA ARG A 33 -10.62 -7.29 1.23
C ARG A 33 -9.08 -7.24 1.20
N THR A 34 -8.51 -6.69 0.13
CA THR A 34 -7.06 -6.55 0.02
C THR A 34 -6.53 -5.64 1.11
N LEU A 35 -7.19 -4.51 1.35
CA LEU A 35 -6.77 -3.57 2.38
C LEU A 35 -6.78 -4.19 3.77
N GLN A 36 -7.79 -5.01 4.07
CA GLN A 36 -7.87 -5.69 5.36
C GLN A 36 -6.77 -6.73 5.57
N ALA A 37 -6.24 -7.26 4.48
CA ALA A 37 -5.17 -8.26 4.54
C ALA A 37 -3.78 -7.64 4.66
N LEU A 38 -3.67 -6.33 4.49
CA LEU A 38 -2.37 -5.65 4.56
C LEU A 38 -1.98 -5.37 6.01
N PRO A 39 -0.65 -5.26 6.29
CA PRO A 39 -0.19 -4.98 7.64
C PRO A 39 -0.49 -3.54 8.07
N ALA A 40 -0.15 -3.22 9.31
CA ALA A 40 -0.39 -1.90 9.87
C ALA A 40 0.53 -0.84 9.26
N ASN A 41 0.18 0.42 9.50
CA ASN A 41 1.01 1.55 9.08
C ASN A 41 2.43 1.38 9.64
N GLY A 42 3.42 1.73 8.81
CA GLY A 42 4.82 1.63 9.21
C GLY A 42 5.45 0.28 8.91
N GLU A 43 4.68 -0.70 8.48
CA GLU A 43 5.19 -2.02 8.17
C GLU A 43 5.37 -2.22 6.66
N ALA A 44 6.30 -3.09 6.30
CA ALA A 44 6.57 -3.39 4.90
C ALA A 44 5.45 -4.23 4.29
N ALA A 45 5.15 -3.96 3.03
CA ALA A 45 4.14 -4.70 2.29
C ALA A 45 4.54 -4.80 0.82
N THR A 46 4.01 -5.81 0.16
CA THR A 46 4.19 -6.00 -1.28
C THR A 46 2.82 -6.14 -1.93
N LEU A 47 2.62 -5.38 -2.98
CA LEU A 47 1.34 -5.39 -3.71
C LEU A 47 1.52 -5.81 -5.16
#